data_d8d48f9b41677b46f3890566579850b0
#
_entry.id   d8d48f9b41677b46f3890566579850b0
#
_cell.length_a   1.000
_cell.length_b   1.000
_cell.length_c   1.000
_cell.angle_alpha   90.00
_cell.angle_beta   90.00
_cell.angle_gamma   90.00
#
_symmetry.space_group_name_H-M   'P 1'
#
loop_
_entity.id
_entity.type
_entity.pdbx_description
1 polymer ?
#
loop_
_entity_poly.entity_id
_entity_poly.type
_entity_poly.pdbx_seq_one_letter_code
_entity_poly.pdbx_strand_id
1 'polypeptide(L)'
;MMKKNILVFLLLLSYFSLFSQSTNSKWSDLFSYNNVLAFKEKDGKIIAATENGVFYYNTISGEITKLSKANGLHEVKISAFDYDAATNTAIIGYKSGNLDVVTADGVTYVVDIPLSQSYTGSKTINNISINGDKAVISVGYGVSIFNITKKEFGDTCFFFNGTSYEKVLEATIKDNTVYAITGTSLKYHPIDVTFSVYSNWNSVAGNYTQIDSKAALVLSNNNTVYYGNVGSLSSIPQSFTKIKDLKITDSQIIVADQTKVYVYTLT
;
A
#
# COMPACT_ATOMS: atom_id res chain seq x y z
N MET A 1 1.72 58.95 47.20
CA MET A 1 1.43 58.87 45.75
C MET A 1 2.39 57.97 44.99
N MET A 2 3.69 58.01 45.22
CA MET A 2 4.71 57.18 44.54
C MET A 2 4.50 55.66 44.65
N LYS A 3 4.18 55.12 45.85
CA LYS A 3 3.99 53.66 46.04
C LYS A 3 2.82 53.06 45.25
N LYS A 4 1.76 53.82 44.99
CA LYS A 4 0.58 53.38 44.23
C LYS A 4 0.94 53.25 42.72
N ASN A 5 1.75 54.17 42.21
CA ASN A 5 2.16 54.16 40.81
C ASN A 5 3.18 53.02 40.50
N ILE A 6 4.04 52.67 41.48
CA ILE A 6 4.93 51.53 41.38
C ILE A 6 4.19 50.21 41.34
N LEU A 7 3.11 50.05 42.11
CA LEU A 7 2.29 48.87 42.15
C LEU A 7 1.53 48.67 40.82
N VAL A 8 1.00 49.73 40.20
CA VAL A 8 0.36 49.72 38.91
C VAL A 8 1.35 49.37 37.79
N PHE A 9 2.58 49.87 37.86
CA PHE A 9 3.61 49.57 36.90
C PHE A 9 4.09 48.10 36.97
N LEU A 10 4.21 47.54 38.18
CA LEU A 10 4.52 46.13 38.40
C LEU A 10 3.36 45.20 37.91
N LEU A 11 2.10 45.63 38.09
CA LEU A 11 0.95 44.90 37.55
C LEU A 11 0.87 44.93 36.02
N LEU A 12 1.25 46.05 35.39
CA LEU A 12 1.34 46.15 33.94
C LEU A 12 2.51 45.29 33.36
N LEU A 13 3.62 45.26 34.04
CA LEU A 13 4.76 44.37 33.65
C LEU A 13 4.40 42.89 33.76
N SER A 14 3.62 42.49 34.78
CA SER A 14 3.19 41.10 34.91
C SER A 14 2.17 40.70 33.82
N TYR A 15 1.39 41.63 33.27
CA TYR A 15 0.48 41.39 32.18
C TYR A 15 1.17 41.09 30.87
N PHE A 16 2.34 41.69 30.62
CA PHE A 16 3.15 41.35 29.41
C PHE A 16 3.83 39.99 29.46
N SER A 17 4.05 39.44 30.66
CA SER A 17 4.63 38.10 30.82
C SER A 17 3.60 36.94 30.58
N LEU A 18 2.32 37.25 30.50
CA LEU A 18 1.25 36.25 30.28
C LEU A 18 1.03 35.92 28.77
N PHE A 19 1.60 36.68 27.87
CA PHE A 19 1.74 36.24 26.49
C PHE A 19 2.86 35.20 26.41
N SER A 20 2.62 34.07 27.05
CA SER A 20 3.39 32.86 26.81
C SER A 20 3.40 32.62 25.30
N GLN A 21 4.57 32.63 24.74
CA GLN A 21 4.81 32.21 23.37
C GLN A 21 4.21 30.82 23.22
N SER A 22 3.01 30.72 22.64
CA SER A 22 2.63 29.49 21.98
C SER A 22 3.56 29.39 20.78
N THR A 23 4.78 28.93 21.01
CA THR A 23 5.57 28.39 19.93
C THR A 23 4.73 27.27 19.37
N ASN A 24 4.08 27.52 18.24
CA ASN A 24 3.61 26.49 17.35
C ASN A 24 4.85 25.70 16.94
N SER A 25 5.36 24.88 17.85
CA SER A 25 6.38 23.88 17.54
C SER A 25 5.65 22.85 16.68
N LYS A 26 5.59 23.13 15.37
CA LYS A 26 5.21 22.13 14.40
C LYS A 26 6.21 21.01 14.56
N TRP A 27 5.77 19.90 15.10
CA TRP A 27 6.54 18.68 15.06
C TRP A 27 6.90 18.43 13.60
N SER A 28 8.19 18.47 13.27
CA SER A 28 8.67 18.03 11.97
C SER A 28 9.24 16.64 12.14
N ASP A 29 8.89 15.74 11.23
CA ASP A 29 9.53 14.44 11.21
C ASP A 29 10.97 14.56 10.70
N LEU A 30 11.86 13.78 11.30
CA LEU A 30 13.24 13.59 10.87
C LEU A 30 13.42 12.24 10.20
N PHE A 31 12.33 11.64 9.72
CA PHE A 31 12.36 10.33 9.08
C PHE A 31 13.11 10.38 7.74
N SER A 32 13.84 9.31 7.44
CA SER A 32 14.41 9.09 6.12
C SER A 32 13.32 8.65 5.15
N TYR A 33 13.27 9.28 3.98
CA TYR A 33 12.39 8.92 2.86
C TYR A 33 13.17 8.32 1.68
N ASN A 34 14.39 7.84 1.90
CA ASN A 34 15.28 7.40 0.83
C ASN A 34 14.93 6.02 0.27
N ASN A 35 14.17 5.18 1.00
CA ASN A 35 13.80 3.84 0.56
C ASN A 35 12.32 3.81 0.16
N VAL A 36 12.06 4.03 -1.12
CA VAL A 36 10.71 3.95 -1.69
C VAL A 36 10.30 2.49 -1.82
N LEU A 37 9.16 2.14 -1.24
CA LEU A 37 8.53 0.82 -1.29
C LEU A 37 7.63 0.68 -2.52
N ALA A 38 6.86 1.72 -2.80
CA ALA A 38 5.94 1.79 -3.94
C ALA A 38 5.68 3.25 -4.31
N PHE A 39 5.31 3.50 -5.54
CA PHE A 39 4.86 4.82 -5.98
C PHE A 39 3.79 4.72 -7.06
N LYS A 40 3.02 5.78 -7.20
CA LYS A 40 2.07 6.02 -8.29
C LYS A 40 2.25 7.44 -8.82
N GLU A 41 1.89 7.63 -10.06
CA GLU A 41 1.89 8.95 -10.71
C GLU A 41 0.45 9.33 -11.08
N LYS A 42 0.12 10.58 -10.90
CA LYS A 42 -1.14 11.19 -11.35
C LYS A 42 -0.94 12.67 -11.66
N ASP A 43 -1.25 13.07 -12.87
CA ASP A 43 -1.32 14.49 -13.29
C ASP A 43 -0.05 15.28 -12.92
N GLY A 44 1.13 14.68 -13.16
CA GLY A 44 2.42 15.27 -12.85
C GLY A 44 2.77 15.28 -11.36
N LYS A 45 2.05 14.53 -10.54
CA LYS A 45 2.38 14.30 -9.12
C LYS A 45 2.78 12.85 -8.90
N ILE A 46 3.93 12.64 -8.28
CA ILE A 46 4.36 11.33 -7.80
C ILE A 46 3.95 11.21 -6.34
N ILE A 47 3.23 10.15 -6.02
CA ILE A 47 2.87 9.76 -4.67
C ILE A 47 3.69 8.53 -4.34
N ALA A 48 4.56 8.61 -3.35
CA ALA A 48 5.48 7.54 -3.02
C ALA A 48 5.44 7.21 -1.52
N ALA A 49 5.34 5.92 -1.23
CA ALA A 49 5.40 5.39 0.12
C ALA A 49 6.82 4.89 0.45
N THR A 50 7.27 5.22 1.64
CA THR A 50 8.48 4.69 2.26
C THR A 50 8.12 3.98 3.56
N GLU A 51 9.04 3.29 4.21
CA GLU A 51 8.78 2.67 5.51
C GLU A 51 8.31 3.67 6.60
N ASN A 52 8.62 4.96 6.44
CA ASN A 52 8.41 5.98 7.47
C ASN A 52 7.24 6.94 7.19
N GLY A 53 6.75 6.98 5.96
CA GLY A 53 5.65 7.86 5.56
C GLY A 53 5.49 7.90 4.05
N VAL A 54 4.55 8.72 3.62
CA VAL A 54 4.25 8.98 2.20
C VAL A 54 4.68 10.40 1.86
N PHE A 55 5.20 10.60 0.67
CA PHE A 55 5.45 11.94 0.15
C PHE A 55 4.80 12.13 -1.22
N TYR A 56 4.42 13.37 -1.47
CA TYR A 56 3.87 13.83 -2.74
C TYR A 56 4.89 14.76 -3.37
N TYR A 57 5.34 14.44 -4.57
CA TYR A 57 6.28 15.26 -5.33
C TYR A 57 5.59 15.81 -6.57
N ASN A 58 5.52 17.12 -6.68
CA ASN A 58 5.02 17.79 -7.88
C ASN A 58 6.17 17.93 -8.88
N THR A 59 6.07 17.25 -10.02
CA THR A 59 7.15 17.21 -11.03
C THR A 59 7.33 18.55 -11.76
N ILE A 60 6.33 19.44 -11.70
CA ILE A 60 6.36 20.75 -12.34
C ILE A 60 6.98 21.81 -11.42
N SER A 61 6.50 21.90 -10.17
CA SER A 61 6.98 22.91 -9.22
C SER A 61 8.19 22.45 -8.40
N GLY A 62 8.48 21.15 -8.35
CA GLY A 62 9.50 20.57 -7.48
C GLY A 62 9.09 20.51 -6.00
N GLU A 63 7.87 20.90 -5.67
CA GLU A 63 7.37 20.89 -4.30
C GLU A 63 7.21 19.48 -3.75
N ILE A 64 7.64 19.30 -2.50
CA ILE A 64 7.45 18.05 -1.76
C ILE A 64 6.59 18.32 -0.53
N THR A 65 5.48 17.59 -0.41
CA THR A 65 4.69 17.50 0.81
C THR A 65 4.77 16.09 1.40
N LYS A 66 4.73 15.98 2.72
CA LYS A 66 4.92 14.73 3.44
C LYS A 66 3.70 14.42 4.29
N LEU A 67 3.37 13.15 4.39
CA LEU A 67 2.36 12.60 5.30
C LEU A 67 3.02 11.47 6.10
N SER A 68 3.12 11.65 7.39
CA SER A 68 3.77 10.73 8.33
C SER A 68 2.99 10.66 9.63
N LYS A 69 3.44 9.86 10.57
CA LYS A 69 2.83 9.81 11.91
C LYS A 69 2.85 11.18 12.63
N ALA A 70 3.76 12.06 12.28
CA ALA A 70 3.84 13.40 12.89
C ALA A 70 2.69 14.32 12.45
N ASN A 71 2.03 14.05 11.33
CA ASN A 71 1.05 14.95 10.72
C ASN A 71 -0.15 14.27 10.06
N GLY A 72 -0.48 13.04 10.45
CA GLY A 72 -1.74 12.45 10.02
C GLY A 72 -1.81 10.93 9.96
N LEU A 73 -0.74 10.22 9.70
CA LEU A 73 -0.74 8.76 9.75
C LEU A 73 -0.78 8.25 11.19
N HIS A 74 -1.37 7.07 11.38
CA HIS A 74 -1.49 6.48 12.72
C HIS A 74 -0.25 5.70 13.14
N GLU A 75 0.54 5.18 12.19
CA GLU A 75 1.72 4.37 12.49
C GLU A 75 2.95 4.77 11.67
N VAL A 76 4.04 4.10 11.97
CA VAL A 76 5.27 3.97 11.18
C VAL A 76 5.43 2.50 10.74
N LYS A 77 6.47 2.20 9.98
CA LYS A 77 6.74 0.86 9.43
C LYS A 77 5.69 0.44 8.39
N ILE A 78 5.45 1.34 7.44
CA ILE A 78 4.68 1.02 6.24
C ILE A 78 5.33 -0.18 5.55
N SER A 79 4.51 -1.12 5.10
CA SER A 79 4.95 -2.35 4.43
C SER A 79 4.28 -2.57 3.07
N ALA A 80 3.15 -1.91 2.82
CA ALA A 80 2.43 -1.96 1.55
C ALA A 80 1.71 -0.64 1.29
N PHE A 81 1.51 -0.32 0.02
CA PHE A 81 0.86 0.91 -0.42
C PHE A 81 0.24 0.71 -1.78
N ASP A 82 -0.96 1.23 -1.95
CA ASP A 82 -1.53 1.46 -3.27
C ASP A 82 -2.37 2.75 -3.30
N TYR A 83 -2.56 3.30 -4.48
CA TYR A 83 -3.28 4.54 -4.69
C TYR A 83 -4.15 4.46 -5.94
N ASP A 84 -5.41 4.76 -5.77
CA ASP A 84 -6.36 4.94 -6.87
C ASP A 84 -6.45 6.41 -7.28
N ALA A 85 -6.02 6.70 -8.50
CA ALA A 85 -6.03 8.03 -9.07
C ALA A 85 -7.46 8.54 -9.37
N ALA A 86 -8.41 7.65 -9.64
CA ALA A 86 -9.78 8.02 -9.98
C ALA A 86 -10.53 8.61 -8.77
N THR A 87 -10.36 7.99 -7.61
CA THR A 87 -11.01 8.42 -6.36
C THR A 87 -10.10 9.27 -5.46
N ASN A 88 -8.84 9.46 -5.84
CA ASN A 88 -7.81 10.11 -5.01
C ASN A 88 -7.68 9.47 -3.63
N THR A 89 -7.75 8.14 -3.58
CA THR A 89 -7.68 7.36 -2.34
C THR A 89 -6.38 6.58 -2.27
N ALA A 90 -5.65 6.71 -1.17
CA ALA A 90 -4.50 5.86 -0.86
C ALA A 90 -4.85 4.87 0.25
N ILE A 91 -4.37 3.63 0.13
CA ILE A 91 -4.41 2.64 1.21
C ILE A 91 -2.96 2.33 1.60
N ILE A 92 -2.67 2.50 2.88
CA ILE A 92 -1.35 2.31 3.47
C ILE A 92 -1.45 1.14 4.43
N GLY A 93 -0.66 0.09 4.20
CA GLY A 93 -0.58 -1.07 5.06
C GLY A 93 0.67 -1.06 5.92
N TYR A 94 0.55 -1.53 7.15
CA TYR A 94 1.62 -1.54 8.12
C TYR A 94 2.10 -2.96 8.46
N LYS A 95 3.32 -3.05 9.00
CA LYS A 95 3.86 -4.32 9.53
C LYS A 95 3.04 -4.87 10.71
N SER A 96 2.29 -4.01 11.40
CA SER A 96 1.34 -4.38 12.45
C SER A 96 0.10 -5.12 11.93
N GLY A 97 -0.25 -4.93 10.65
CA GLY A 97 -1.49 -5.40 10.03
C GLY A 97 -2.60 -4.35 10.01
N ASN A 98 -2.37 -3.17 10.56
CA ASN A 98 -3.30 -2.04 10.46
C ASN A 98 -3.24 -1.40 9.08
N LEU A 99 -4.29 -0.64 8.74
CA LEU A 99 -4.35 0.17 7.53
C LEU A 99 -4.67 1.62 7.87
N ASP A 100 -4.12 2.54 7.09
CA ASP A 100 -4.63 3.89 6.93
C ASP A 100 -5.26 4.04 5.55
N VAL A 101 -6.50 4.52 5.51
CA VAL A 101 -7.20 4.91 4.27
C VAL A 101 -7.19 6.42 4.20
N VAL A 102 -6.43 6.97 3.26
CA VAL A 102 -6.25 8.41 3.06
C VAL A 102 -7.14 8.86 1.92
N THR A 103 -8.03 9.80 2.22
CA THR A 103 -8.96 10.43 1.25
C THR A 103 -8.88 11.95 1.37
N ALA A 104 -9.63 12.67 0.56
CA ALA A 104 -9.75 14.14 0.69
C ALA A 104 -10.32 14.56 2.05
N ASP A 105 -11.15 13.70 2.68
CA ASP A 105 -11.79 13.97 3.98
C ASP A 105 -10.87 13.70 5.18
N GLY A 106 -9.71 13.11 4.95
CA GLY A 106 -8.73 12.79 5.99
C GLY A 106 -8.25 11.34 5.98
N VAL A 107 -7.72 10.90 7.12
CA VAL A 107 -7.15 9.56 7.31
C VAL A 107 -8.04 8.74 8.24
N THR A 108 -8.45 7.57 7.78
CA THR A 108 -9.23 6.60 8.58
C THR A 108 -8.35 5.42 8.95
N TYR A 109 -8.27 5.14 10.25
CA TYR A 109 -7.50 4.02 10.79
C TYR A 109 -8.34 2.75 10.91
N VAL A 110 -7.86 1.65 10.33
CA VAL A 110 -8.55 0.36 10.29
C VAL A 110 -7.69 -0.69 11.00
N VAL A 111 -8.25 -1.36 12.02
CA VAL A 111 -7.51 -2.22 12.96
C VAL A 111 -8.00 -3.67 13.00
N ASP A 112 -8.83 -4.08 12.07
CA ASP A 112 -9.53 -5.37 12.07
C ASP A 112 -8.57 -6.55 12.03
N ILE A 113 -7.54 -6.53 11.18
CA ILE A 113 -6.59 -7.63 11.05
C ILE A 113 -5.82 -7.88 12.34
N PRO A 114 -5.22 -6.88 13.02
CA PRO A 114 -4.56 -7.09 14.31
C PRO A 114 -5.48 -7.61 15.39
N LEU A 115 -6.73 -7.17 15.43
CA LEU A 115 -7.71 -7.58 16.45
C LEU A 115 -8.29 -8.97 16.20
N SER A 116 -8.22 -9.50 14.99
CA SER A 116 -8.71 -10.83 14.66
C SER A 116 -7.99 -11.90 15.46
N GLN A 117 -8.75 -12.82 16.09
CA GLN A 117 -8.25 -13.97 16.83
C GLN A 117 -8.10 -15.23 15.94
N SER A 118 -8.59 -15.18 14.69
CA SER A 118 -8.59 -16.32 13.77
C SER A 118 -7.19 -16.75 13.33
N TYR A 119 -6.20 -15.87 13.48
CA TYR A 119 -4.81 -16.13 13.11
C TYR A 119 -3.85 -15.46 14.08
N THR A 120 -2.86 -16.22 14.55
CA THR A 120 -1.87 -15.77 15.54
C THR A 120 -0.46 -15.55 14.96
N GLY A 121 -0.26 -15.82 13.66
CA GLY A 121 1.01 -15.60 12.99
C GLY A 121 1.21 -14.15 12.55
N SER A 122 2.11 -13.94 11.60
CA SER A 122 2.44 -12.60 11.07
C SER A 122 1.23 -11.95 10.38
N LYS A 123 0.81 -10.83 10.89
CA LYS A 123 -0.29 -9.99 10.35
C LYS A 123 0.21 -8.88 9.43
N THR A 124 1.50 -8.87 9.11
CA THR A 124 2.10 -7.88 8.21
C THR A 124 1.34 -7.82 6.88
N ILE A 125 0.98 -6.63 6.46
CA ILE A 125 0.43 -6.39 5.13
C ILE A 125 1.59 -6.53 4.14
N ASN A 126 1.52 -7.51 3.25
CA ASN A 126 2.59 -7.77 2.28
C ASN A 126 2.40 -6.96 1.00
N ASN A 127 1.14 -6.82 0.57
CA ASN A 127 0.79 -6.10 -0.65
C ASN A 127 -0.67 -5.60 -0.57
N ILE A 128 -0.95 -4.52 -1.27
CA ILE A 128 -2.28 -3.95 -1.48
C ILE A 128 -2.43 -3.73 -2.98
N SER A 129 -3.55 -4.14 -3.55
CA SER A 129 -3.90 -3.83 -4.94
C SER A 129 -5.35 -3.36 -5.04
N ILE A 130 -5.52 -2.12 -5.47
CA ILE A 130 -6.82 -1.46 -5.63
C ILE A 130 -7.36 -1.74 -7.04
N ASN A 131 -8.65 -2.09 -7.10
CA ASN A 131 -9.40 -2.19 -8.34
C ASN A 131 -10.83 -1.69 -8.12
N GLY A 132 -11.12 -0.47 -8.59
CA GLY A 132 -12.41 0.20 -8.39
C GLY A 132 -12.71 0.45 -6.92
N ASP A 133 -13.85 -0.06 -6.44
CA ASP A 133 -14.33 0.09 -5.07
C ASP A 133 -13.74 -0.95 -4.09
N LYS A 134 -12.90 -1.85 -4.58
CA LYS A 134 -12.29 -2.92 -3.79
C LYS A 134 -10.77 -2.85 -3.81
N ALA A 135 -10.18 -3.31 -2.73
CA ALA A 135 -8.77 -3.67 -2.69
C ALA A 135 -8.60 -5.12 -2.24
N VAL A 136 -7.62 -5.82 -2.78
CA VAL A 136 -7.16 -7.08 -2.20
C VAL A 136 -5.95 -6.80 -1.31
N ILE A 137 -6.01 -7.30 -0.09
CA ILE A 137 -4.98 -7.16 0.93
C ILE A 137 -4.30 -8.52 1.13
N SER A 138 -3.02 -8.59 0.80
CA SER A 138 -2.20 -9.80 0.94
C SER A 138 -1.51 -9.85 2.28
N VAL A 139 -1.63 -10.95 2.98
CA VAL A 139 -1.12 -11.12 4.35
C VAL A 139 -0.46 -12.50 4.56
N GLY A 140 0.05 -12.73 5.75
CA GLY A 140 0.73 -13.98 6.11
C GLY A 140 -0.15 -15.23 6.13
N TYR A 141 -1.46 -15.09 6.08
CA TYR A 141 -2.42 -16.20 6.16
C TYR A 141 -3.30 -16.36 4.91
N GLY A 142 -3.15 -15.51 3.91
CA GLY A 142 -4.01 -15.50 2.72
C GLY A 142 -4.32 -14.10 2.23
N VAL A 143 -5.57 -13.88 1.81
CA VAL A 143 -6.06 -12.62 1.25
C VAL A 143 -7.37 -12.17 1.87
N SER A 144 -7.55 -10.86 1.99
CA SER A 144 -8.81 -10.24 2.40
C SER A 144 -9.27 -9.23 1.35
N ILE A 145 -10.57 -9.16 1.10
CA ILE A 145 -11.17 -8.10 0.29
C ILE A 145 -11.49 -6.93 1.21
N PHE A 146 -11.12 -5.73 0.80
CA PHE A 146 -11.43 -4.49 1.49
C PHE A 146 -12.34 -3.62 0.63
N ASN A 147 -13.45 -3.18 1.20
CA ASN A 147 -14.36 -2.23 0.56
C ASN A 147 -13.87 -0.81 0.85
N ILE A 148 -13.43 -0.11 -0.18
CA ILE A 148 -12.81 1.22 -0.05
C ILE A 148 -13.83 2.27 0.36
N THR A 149 -15.04 2.22 -0.19
CA THR A 149 -16.11 3.19 0.10
C THR A 149 -16.60 3.07 1.53
N LYS A 150 -16.81 1.86 2.01
CA LYS A 150 -17.23 1.61 3.40
C LYS A 150 -16.08 1.65 4.40
N LYS A 151 -14.84 1.53 3.91
CA LYS A 151 -13.61 1.43 4.73
C LYS A 151 -13.64 0.25 5.71
N GLU A 152 -14.12 -0.89 5.24
CA GLU A 152 -14.28 -2.12 6.04
C GLU A 152 -13.83 -3.36 5.28
N PHE A 153 -13.40 -4.37 6.01
CA PHE A 153 -13.10 -5.67 5.43
C PHE A 153 -14.38 -6.42 5.07
N GLY A 154 -14.34 -7.09 3.91
CA GLY A 154 -15.32 -8.07 3.47
C GLY A 154 -14.78 -9.49 3.69
N ASP A 155 -14.94 -10.34 2.67
CA ASP A 155 -14.55 -11.74 2.72
C ASP A 155 -13.03 -11.90 2.87
N THR A 156 -12.64 -12.86 3.70
CA THR A 156 -11.25 -13.29 3.89
C THR A 156 -11.11 -14.76 3.56
N CYS A 157 -10.14 -15.11 2.73
CA CYS A 157 -9.75 -16.48 2.51
C CYS A 157 -8.43 -16.79 3.24
N PHE A 158 -8.49 -17.69 4.18
CA PHE A 158 -7.33 -18.25 4.86
C PHE A 158 -6.74 -19.37 4.01
N PHE A 159 -5.54 -19.18 3.49
CA PHE A 159 -4.84 -20.20 2.70
C PHE A 159 -4.23 -21.27 3.62
N PHE A 160 -5.10 -22.07 4.21
CA PHE A 160 -4.71 -23.13 5.13
C PHE A 160 -4.75 -24.48 4.43
N ASN A 161 -3.60 -25.16 4.34
CA ASN A 161 -3.45 -26.43 3.65
C ASN A 161 -3.69 -27.66 4.54
N GLY A 162 -4.26 -27.46 5.74
CA GLY A 162 -4.47 -28.51 6.74
C GLY A 162 -3.34 -28.60 7.80
N THR A 163 -2.19 -27.99 7.53
CA THR A 163 -1.02 -28.03 8.45
C THR A 163 -0.52 -26.63 8.77
N SER A 164 -0.42 -25.76 7.76
CA SER A 164 0.11 -24.40 7.88
C SER A 164 -0.63 -23.43 6.99
N TYR A 165 -0.50 -22.15 7.32
CA TYR A 165 -0.97 -21.08 6.46
C TYR A 165 0.07 -20.76 5.37
N GLU A 166 -0.40 -20.54 4.17
CA GLU A 166 0.44 -20.07 3.06
C GLU A 166 0.44 -18.54 3.04
N LYS A 167 1.64 -17.97 3.14
CA LYS A 167 1.82 -16.53 2.99
C LYS A 167 1.54 -16.11 1.56
N VAL A 168 0.68 -15.11 1.37
CA VAL A 168 0.53 -14.43 0.08
C VAL A 168 1.56 -13.31 -0.01
N LEU A 169 2.34 -13.30 -1.09
CA LEU A 169 3.35 -12.29 -1.37
C LEU A 169 2.69 -11.05 -1.95
N GLU A 170 1.98 -11.25 -3.07
CA GLU A 170 1.23 -10.21 -3.76
C GLU A 170 -0.08 -10.80 -4.31
N ALA A 171 -1.07 -9.94 -4.50
CA ALA A 171 -2.31 -10.29 -5.17
C ALA A 171 -2.84 -9.10 -5.98
N THR A 172 -3.66 -9.40 -6.98
CA THR A 172 -4.34 -8.40 -7.81
C THR A 172 -5.76 -8.84 -8.12
N ILE A 173 -6.60 -7.90 -8.51
CA ILE A 173 -7.99 -8.17 -8.95
C ILE A 173 -8.10 -7.85 -10.43
N LYS A 174 -8.56 -8.83 -11.22
CA LYS A 174 -8.90 -8.64 -12.63
C LYS A 174 -10.20 -9.38 -12.94
N ASP A 175 -11.13 -8.71 -13.62
CA ASP A 175 -12.42 -9.28 -14.03
C ASP A 175 -13.16 -9.99 -12.87
N ASN A 176 -13.29 -9.32 -11.73
CA ASN A 176 -13.88 -9.81 -10.48
C ASN A 176 -13.24 -11.11 -9.94
N THR A 177 -12.01 -11.41 -10.32
CA THR A 177 -11.23 -12.56 -9.86
C THR A 177 -9.99 -12.08 -9.15
N VAL A 178 -9.71 -12.64 -7.98
CA VAL A 178 -8.44 -12.44 -7.27
C VAL A 178 -7.42 -13.42 -7.78
N TYR A 179 -6.24 -12.93 -8.07
CA TYR A 179 -5.05 -13.69 -8.42
C TYR A 179 -3.98 -13.40 -7.38
N ALA A 180 -3.51 -14.44 -6.70
CA ALA A 180 -2.60 -14.33 -5.55
C ALA A 180 -1.40 -15.26 -5.72
N ILE A 181 -0.20 -14.75 -5.49
CA ILE A 181 1.03 -15.54 -5.54
C ILE A 181 1.56 -15.84 -4.14
N THR A 182 1.96 -17.08 -3.92
CA THR A 182 2.46 -17.57 -2.62
C THR A 182 3.98 -17.85 -2.63
N GLY A 183 4.64 -17.65 -3.75
CA GLY A 183 6.05 -18.02 -3.96
C GLY A 183 6.25 -19.46 -4.49
N THR A 184 5.24 -20.32 -4.39
CA THR A 184 5.23 -21.69 -4.95
C THR A 184 4.09 -21.92 -5.93
N SER A 185 3.11 -21.04 -5.96
CA SER A 185 1.93 -21.15 -6.84
C SER A 185 1.29 -19.79 -7.10
N LEU A 186 0.58 -19.73 -8.22
CA LEU A 186 -0.47 -18.74 -8.48
C LEU A 186 -1.81 -19.38 -8.09
N LYS A 187 -2.54 -18.74 -7.19
CA LYS A 187 -3.89 -19.13 -6.79
C LYS A 187 -4.89 -18.11 -7.31
N TYR A 188 -6.08 -18.55 -7.69
CA TYR A 188 -7.11 -17.63 -8.17
C TYR A 188 -8.52 -18.13 -7.87
N HIS A 189 -9.42 -17.18 -7.62
CA HIS A 189 -10.83 -17.43 -7.35
C HIS A 189 -11.66 -16.17 -7.66
N PRO A 190 -12.87 -16.32 -8.24
CA PRO A 190 -13.82 -15.21 -8.34
C PRO A 190 -14.18 -14.64 -6.97
N ILE A 191 -14.51 -13.34 -6.92
CA ILE A 191 -15.08 -12.71 -5.72
C ILE A 191 -16.58 -13.03 -5.70
N ASP A 192 -16.94 -14.16 -5.07
CA ASP A 192 -18.30 -14.68 -4.95
C ASP A 192 -18.54 -15.26 -3.54
N VAL A 193 -19.71 -15.85 -3.33
CA VAL A 193 -20.13 -16.42 -2.02
C VAL A 193 -19.23 -17.56 -1.52
N THR A 194 -18.38 -18.12 -2.37
CA THR A 194 -17.45 -19.19 -2.02
C THR A 194 -16.00 -18.71 -1.85
N PHE A 195 -15.76 -17.39 -1.97
CA PHE A 195 -14.43 -16.79 -1.91
C PHE A 195 -13.63 -17.20 -0.66
N SER A 196 -14.27 -17.26 0.49
CA SER A 196 -13.63 -17.61 1.76
C SER A 196 -13.31 -19.11 1.93
N VAL A 197 -13.75 -19.96 0.98
CA VAL A 197 -13.54 -21.41 1.05
C VAL A 197 -12.29 -21.78 0.26
N TYR A 198 -11.18 -21.98 0.96
CA TYR A 198 -9.86 -22.21 0.33
C TYR A 198 -9.82 -23.42 -0.63
N SER A 199 -10.55 -24.50 -0.34
CA SER A 199 -10.60 -25.66 -1.21
C SER A 199 -11.21 -25.39 -2.61
N ASN A 200 -11.91 -24.28 -2.77
CA ASN A 200 -12.49 -23.86 -4.05
C ASN A 200 -11.51 -23.02 -4.91
N TRP A 201 -10.39 -22.63 -4.34
CA TRP A 201 -9.39 -21.86 -5.07
C TRP A 201 -8.62 -22.77 -6.05
N ASN A 202 -8.53 -22.31 -7.28
CA ASN A 202 -7.67 -22.94 -8.27
C ASN A 202 -6.21 -22.61 -8.00
N SER A 203 -5.31 -23.51 -8.43
CA SER A 203 -3.87 -23.35 -8.21
C SER A 203 -3.07 -23.78 -9.44
N VAL A 204 -2.10 -22.96 -9.81
CA VAL A 204 -1.10 -23.27 -10.83
C VAL A 204 0.27 -23.19 -10.18
N ALA A 205 1.02 -24.28 -10.22
CA ALA A 205 2.38 -24.31 -9.66
C ALA A 205 3.33 -23.34 -10.39
N GLY A 206 4.17 -22.64 -9.63
CA GLY A 206 5.14 -21.71 -10.18
C GLY A 206 5.77 -20.83 -9.09
N ASN A 207 7.04 -20.55 -9.23
CA ASN A 207 7.81 -19.73 -8.28
C ASN A 207 7.70 -18.25 -8.66
N TYR A 208 6.51 -17.69 -8.54
CA TYR A 208 6.27 -16.28 -8.86
C TYR A 208 6.63 -15.37 -7.68
N THR A 209 7.20 -14.21 -7.97
CA THR A 209 7.64 -13.23 -6.98
C THR A 209 6.90 -11.91 -7.06
N GLN A 210 6.31 -11.59 -8.22
CA GLN A 210 5.51 -10.39 -8.42
C GLN A 210 4.34 -10.68 -9.35
N ILE A 211 3.26 -9.94 -9.19
CA ILE A 211 2.05 -10.00 -10.01
C ILE A 211 1.43 -8.61 -10.17
N ASP A 212 0.98 -8.30 -11.38
CA ASP A 212 0.13 -7.15 -11.64
C ASP A 212 -0.91 -7.51 -12.71
N SER A 213 -1.96 -6.71 -12.83
CA SER A 213 -3.02 -6.94 -13.83
C SER A 213 -3.64 -5.64 -14.32
N LYS A 214 -3.93 -5.60 -15.62
CA LYS A 214 -4.74 -4.59 -16.29
C LYS A 214 -5.36 -5.21 -17.54
N ALA A 215 -4.79 -5.01 -18.73
CA ALA A 215 -5.23 -5.66 -19.96
C ALA A 215 -5.10 -7.20 -19.87
N ALA A 216 -4.05 -7.69 -19.22
CA ALA A 216 -3.78 -9.10 -18.97
C ALA A 216 -3.23 -9.29 -17.56
N LEU A 217 -2.96 -10.51 -17.16
CA LEU A 217 -2.09 -10.78 -16.03
C LEU A 217 -0.64 -10.65 -16.48
N VAL A 218 0.20 -10.14 -15.62
CA VAL A 218 1.64 -10.20 -15.76
C VAL A 218 2.24 -10.74 -14.46
N LEU A 219 3.17 -11.67 -14.58
CA LEU A 219 3.83 -12.33 -13.46
C LEU A 219 5.33 -12.36 -13.69
N SER A 220 6.10 -12.30 -12.65
CA SER A 220 7.53 -12.56 -12.75
C SER A 220 7.98 -13.63 -11.77
N ASN A 221 9.00 -14.35 -12.15
CA ASN A 221 9.95 -14.94 -11.20
C ASN A 221 11.20 -14.03 -11.13
N ASN A 222 12.31 -14.53 -10.59
CA ASN A 222 13.51 -13.68 -10.43
C ASN A 222 14.06 -13.07 -11.72
N ASN A 223 13.88 -13.71 -12.87
CA ASN A 223 14.55 -13.35 -14.12
C ASN A 223 13.70 -13.55 -15.39
N THR A 224 12.45 -13.95 -15.28
CA THR A 224 11.55 -14.14 -16.41
C THR A 224 10.21 -13.48 -16.13
N VAL A 225 9.62 -12.85 -17.15
CA VAL A 225 8.28 -12.26 -17.11
C VAL A 225 7.36 -13.11 -17.97
N TYR A 226 6.19 -13.40 -17.43
CA TYR A 226 5.08 -14.10 -18.07
C TYR A 226 3.89 -13.16 -18.18
N TYR A 227 3.13 -13.24 -19.25
CA TYR A 227 1.92 -12.44 -19.44
C TYR A 227 0.84 -13.23 -20.19
N GLY A 228 -0.41 -12.84 -20.02
CA GLY A 228 -1.55 -13.46 -20.66
C GLY A 228 -2.66 -13.82 -19.67
N ASN A 229 -3.41 -14.87 -19.98
CA ASN A 229 -4.42 -15.42 -19.08
C ASN A 229 -3.92 -16.71 -18.43
N VAL A 230 -4.49 -17.07 -17.29
CA VAL A 230 -4.19 -18.35 -16.64
C VAL A 230 -4.49 -19.49 -17.60
N GLY A 231 -3.54 -20.41 -17.76
CA GLY A 231 -3.60 -21.52 -18.72
C GLY A 231 -3.01 -21.20 -20.09
N SER A 232 -2.73 -19.93 -20.41
CA SER A 232 -2.10 -19.49 -21.67
C SER A 232 -1.06 -18.37 -21.46
N LEU A 233 -0.30 -18.45 -20.37
CA LEU A 233 0.78 -17.52 -20.10
C LEU A 233 1.92 -17.73 -21.09
N SER A 234 2.37 -16.64 -21.71
CA SER A 234 3.55 -16.60 -22.59
C SER A 234 4.68 -15.87 -21.87
N SER A 235 5.91 -16.29 -22.09
CA SER A 235 7.08 -15.57 -21.57
C SER A 235 7.53 -14.47 -22.53
N ILE A 236 7.97 -13.34 -21.99
CA ILE A 236 8.72 -12.35 -22.77
C ILE A 236 10.06 -12.99 -23.15
N PRO A 237 10.49 -12.95 -24.44
CA PRO A 237 11.70 -13.60 -24.92
C PRO A 237 12.97 -12.81 -24.51
N GLN A 238 13.07 -12.51 -23.23
CA GLN A 238 14.19 -11.80 -22.61
C GLN A 238 14.46 -12.37 -21.23
N SER A 239 15.74 -12.56 -20.91
CA SER A 239 16.19 -12.85 -19.55
C SER A 239 16.58 -11.54 -18.85
N PHE A 240 16.14 -11.40 -17.62
CA PHE A 240 16.46 -10.27 -16.75
C PHE A 240 17.49 -10.71 -15.71
N THR A 241 18.31 -9.78 -15.23
CA THR A 241 19.30 -10.09 -14.18
C THR A 241 18.62 -10.34 -12.85
N LYS A 242 17.75 -9.42 -12.47
CA LYS A 242 16.91 -9.53 -11.28
C LYS A 242 15.78 -8.53 -11.37
N ILE A 243 14.56 -9.00 -11.55
CA ILE A 243 13.37 -8.16 -11.61
C ILE A 243 13.13 -7.56 -10.24
N LYS A 244 12.95 -6.24 -10.20
CA LYS A 244 12.72 -5.44 -9.01
C LYS A 244 11.27 -4.97 -8.90
N ASP A 245 10.67 -4.66 -10.02
CA ASP A 245 9.27 -4.24 -10.10
C ASP A 245 8.70 -4.56 -11.47
N LEU A 246 7.39 -4.77 -11.51
CA LEU A 246 6.65 -5.20 -12.69
C LEU A 246 5.30 -4.49 -12.71
N LYS A 247 4.97 -3.89 -13.85
CA LYS A 247 3.68 -3.22 -14.06
C LYS A 247 3.12 -3.53 -15.43
N ILE A 248 1.78 -3.57 -15.50
CA ILE A 248 1.07 -3.67 -16.77
C ILE A 248 0.04 -2.53 -16.88
N THR A 249 0.00 -1.92 -18.05
CA THR A 249 -1.02 -0.93 -18.45
C THR A 249 -1.94 -1.53 -19.51
N ASP A 250 -2.84 -0.72 -20.06
CA ASP A 250 -3.70 -1.17 -21.17
C ASP A 250 -2.92 -1.48 -22.46
N SER A 251 -1.71 -0.95 -22.60
CA SER A 251 -0.92 -1.06 -23.84
C SER A 251 0.54 -1.51 -23.65
N GLN A 252 1.03 -1.59 -22.40
CA GLN A 252 2.45 -1.84 -22.16
C GLN A 252 2.68 -2.72 -20.93
N ILE A 253 3.77 -3.50 -20.97
CA ILE A 253 4.39 -4.13 -19.80
C ILE A 253 5.68 -3.37 -19.50
N ILE A 254 5.85 -2.95 -18.25
CA ILE A 254 7.01 -2.22 -17.76
C ILE A 254 7.72 -3.12 -16.75
N VAL A 255 9.00 -3.40 -17.00
CA VAL A 255 9.83 -4.25 -16.14
C VAL A 255 11.02 -3.45 -15.66
N ALA A 256 11.12 -3.25 -14.36
CA ALA A 256 12.30 -2.69 -13.73
C ALA A 256 13.26 -3.85 -13.35
N ASP A 257 14.38 -3.95 -14.03
CA ASP A 257 15.49 -4.82 -13.67
C ASP A 257 16.45 -4.09 -12.70
N GLN A 258 17.47 -4.75 -12.25
CA GLN A 258 18.43 -4.18 -11.30
C GLN A 258 19.09 -2.88 -11.80
N THR A 259 19.23 -2.71 -13.11
CA THR A 259 19.96 -1.58 -13.71
C THR A 259 19.20 -0.84 -14.80
N LYS A 260 18.07 -1.36 -15.28
CA LYS A 260 17.35 -0.83 -16.45
C LYS A 260 15.85 -0.98 -16.27
N VAL A 261 15.11 -0.12 -16.95
CA VAL A 261 13.67 -0.25 -17.16
C VAL A 261 13.44 -0.63 -18.62
N TYR A 262 12.67 -1.67 -18.83
CA TYR A 262 12.23 -2.15 -20.13
C TYR A 262 10.76 -1.89 -20.32
N VAL A 263 10.36 -1.50 -21.51
CA VAL A 263 8.97 -1.25 -21.89
C VAL A 263 8.65 -2.09 -23.11
N TYR A 264 7.63 -2.91 -23.00
CA TYR A 264 7.12 -3.77 -24.08
C TYR A 264 5.71 -3.35 -24.43
N THR A 265 5.45 -3.11 -25.72
CA THR A 265 4.10 -2.83 -26.21
C THR A 265 3.31 -4.13 -26.31
N LEU A 266 2.09 -4.12 -25.79
CA LEU A 266 1.13 -5.20 -26.00
C LEU A 266 0.51 -5.03 -27.40
N THR A 267 0.63 -6.05 -28.22
CA THR A 267 0.08 -6.09 -29.59
C THR A 267 -1.14 -7.00 -29.67
#